data_67962615c1360ca99c2a8afd7479f991
#
_entry.id   67962615c1360ca99c2a8afd7479f991
#
_cell.length_a   1.000
_cell.length_b   1.000
_cell.length_c   1.000
_cell.angle_alpha   90.00
_cell.angle_beta   90.00
_cell.angle_gamma   90.00
#
_symmetry.space_group_name_H-M   'P 1'
#
loop_
_entity.id
_entity.type
_entity.pdbx_description
1 polymer ?
#
loop_
_entity_poly.entity_id
_entity_poly.type
_entity_poly.pdbx_seq_one_letter_code
_entity_poly.pdbx_strand_id
1 'polypeptide(L)'
;DLQASGIYLRKEFESICEEFEQLLNLGQKESLQNIINALKKSDDYFVDSHQKIKQFITHFEATKKNNCISSDKKLEIIDGKIKEFNQIKLDKGFYNNLNEAEFYKNILLNTAAHNDLDADIFKKEAERTITLLKFLRNKLNKLKNNKDKE
;
A
#
# COMPACT_ATOMS: atom_id res chain seq x y z
N ASP A 1 -14.94 -2.48 25.20
CA ASP A 1 -14.95 -3.92 25.03
C ASP A 1 -13.85 -4.36 24.08
N LEU A 2 -12.97 -5.24 24.56
CA LEU A 2 -11.81 -5.74 23.79
C LEU A 2 -12.24 -6.51 22.55
N GLN A 3 -13.31 -7.30 22.67
CA GLN A 3 -13.84 -8.07 21.55
C GLN A 3 -14.38 -7.16 20.44
N ALA A 4 -15.13 -6.13 20.79
CA ALA A 4 -15.64 -5.16 19.83
C ALA A 4 -14.51 -4.40 19.12
N SER A 5 -13.45 -4.04 19.86
CA SER A 5 -12.26 -3.40 19.29
C SER A 5 -11.55 -4.29 18.29
N GLY A 6 -11.39 -5.57 18.61
CA GLY A 6 -10.79 -6.56 17.70
C GLY A 6 -11.58 -6.73 16.41
N ILE A 7 -12.91 -6.81 16.51
CA ILE A 7 -13.81 -6.90 15.35
C ILE A 7 -13.70 -5.64 14.49
N TYR A 8 -13.67 -4.47 15.11
CA TYR A 8 -13.53 -3.20 14.40
C TYR A 8 -12.21 -3.13 13.61
N LEU A 9 -11.10 -3.48 14.24
CA LEU A 9 -9.78 -3.48 13.60
C LEU A 9 -9.71 -4.46 12.42
N ARG A 10 -10.33 -5.61 12.57
CA ARG A 10 -10.44 -6.57 11.47
C ARG A 10 -11.20 -6.00 10.29
N LYS A 11 -12.35 -5.42 10.53
CA LYS A 11 -13.17 -4.81 9.47
C LYS A 11 -12.44 -3.69 8.76
N GLU A 12 -11.71 -2.87 9.51
CA GLU A 12 -10.88 -1.81 8.92
C GLU A 12 -9.78 -2.40 8.05
N PHE A 13 -9.10 -3.45 8.50
CA PHE A 13 -8.09 -4.11 7.69
C PHE A 13 -8.69 -4.74 6.42
N GLU A 14 -9.82 -5.42 6.54
CA GLU A 14 -10.55 -5.96 5.39
C GLU A 14 -10.89 -4.86 4.37
N SER A 15 -11.42 -3.74 4.85
CA SER A 15 -11.78 -2.59 4.01
C SER A 15 -10.58 -2.03 3.25
N ILE A 16 -9.45 -1.85 3.92
CA ILE A 16 -8.21 -1.37 3.30
C ILE A 16 -7.74 -2.35 2.22
N CYS A 17 -7.72 -3.64 2.52
CA CYS A 17 -7.28 -4.67 1.57
C CYS A 17 -8.20 -4.77 0.36
N GLU A 18 -9.52 -4.65 0.55
CA GLU A 18 -10.49 -4.63 -0.54
C GLU A 18 -10.26 -3.42 -1.48
N GLU A 19 -9.97 -2.26 -0.91
CA GLU A 19 -9.66 -1.06 -1.71
C GLU A 19 -8.35 -1.23 -2.48
N PHE A 20 -7.32 -1.86 -1.90
CA PHE A 20 -6.09 -2.21 -2.63
C PHE A 20 -6.37 -3.19 -3.76
N GLU A 21 -7.20 -4.20 -3.51
CA GLU A 21 -7.59 -5.19 -4.53
C GLU A 21 -8.21 -4.52 -5.75
N GLN A 22 -9.15 -3.61 -5.52
CA GLN A 22 -9.81 -2.87 -6.59
C GLN A 22 -8.84 -1.94 -7.31
N LEU A 23 -8.04 -1.19 -6.57
CA LEU A 23 -7.10 -0.22 -7.13
C LEU A 23 -6.03 -0.88 -7.99
N LEU A 24 -5.49 -2.02 -7.54
CA LEU A 24 -4.41 -2.74 -8.21
C LEU A 24 -4.93 -3.79 -9.21
N ASN A 25 -6.23 -3.90 -9.39
CA ASN A 25 -6.86 -4.88 -10.30
C ASN A 25 -6.40 -6.32 -10.04
N LEU A 26 -6.36 -6.72 -8.77
CA LEU A 26 -5.90 -8.06 -8.38
C LEU A 26 -6.94 -9.16 -8.66
N GLY A 27 -8.10 -8.80 -9.17
CA GLY A 27 -9.22 -9.69 -9.34
C GLY A 27 -10.02 -9.85 -8.04
N GLN A 28 -11.27 -10.27 -8.18
CA GLN A 28 -12.14 -10.47 -7.02
C GLN A 28 -11.69 -11.69 -6.22
N LYS A 29 -11.36 -11.50 -4.94
CA LYS A 29 -10.92 -12.55 -4.02
C LYS A 29 -12.01 -12.84 -3.00
N GLU A 30 -12.13 -14.11 -2.63
CA GLU A 30 -13.18 -14.58 -1.72
C GLU A 30 -12.91 -14.32 -0.25
N SER A 31 -11.63 -14.12 0.13
CA SER A 31 -11.25 -13.95 1.52
C SER A 31 -10.16 -12.91 1.70
N LEU A 32 -10.10 -12.33 2.91
CA LEU A 32 -9.03 -11.40 3.30
C LEU A 32 -7.65 -12.03 3.11
N GLN A 33 -7.48 -13.31 3.48
CA GLN A 33 -6.21 -14.00 3.32
C GLN A 33 -5.78 -14.10 1.85
N ASN A 34 -6.73 -14.34 0.96
CA ASN A 34 -6.46 -14.39 -0.49
C ASN A 34 -6.05 -13.02 -1.03
N ILE A 35 -6.67 -11.94 -0.56
CA ILE A 35 -6.27 -10.57 -0.92
C ILE A 35 -4.86 -10.28 -0.44
N ILE A 36 -4.53 -10.59 0.80
CA ILE A 36 -3.19 -10.41 1.37
C ILE A 36 -2.15 -11.16 0.55
N ASN A 37 -2.42 -12.42 0.21
CA ASN A 37 -1.52 -13.24 -0.60
C ASN A 37 -1.31 -12.66 -2.00
N ALA A 38 -2.36 -12.13 -2.61
CA ALA A 38 -2.26 -11.46 -3.91
C ALA A 38 -1.45 -10.16 -3.82
N LEU A 39 -1.64 -9.38 -2.76
CA LEU A 39 -0.85 -8.16 -2.51
C LEU A 39 0.64 -8.48 -2.34
N LYS A 40 0.98 -9.55 -1.64
CA LYS A 40 2.37 -9.97 -1.44
C LYS A 40 3.07 -10.36 -2.74
N LYS A 41 2.31 -10.77 -3.75
CA LYS A 41 2.80 -11.17 -5.07
C LYS A 41 2.69 -10.06 -6.11
N SER A 42 2.14 -8.89 -5.73
CA SER A 42 2.00 -7.78 -6.67
C SER A 42 3.36 -7.18 -7.01
N ASP A 43 3.42 -6.55 -8.17
CA ASP A 43 4.64 -5.86 -8.61
C ASP A 43 4.92 -4.65 -7.74
N ASP A 44 6.20 -4.36 -7.53
CA ASP A 44 6.65 -3.21 -6.74
C ASP A 44 6.15 -1.89 -7.29
N TYR A 45 5.98 -1.80 -8.61
CA TYR A 45 5.47 -0.58 -9.26
C TYR A 45 4.02 -0.75 -9.65
N PHE A 46 3.20 0.16 -9.14
CA PHE A 46 1.83 0.28 -9.58
C PHE A 46 1.79 1.07 -10.88
N VAL A 47 1.44 0.39 -11.96
CA VAL A 47 1.22 1.02 -13.26
C VAL A 47 -0.25 0.91 -13.60
N ASP A 48 -0.93 2.04 -13.50
CA ASP A 48 -2.37 2.14 -13.65
C ASP A 48 -2.85 1.85 -15.07
N SER A 49 -2.06 2.26 -16.07
CA SER A 49 -2.45 2.09 -17.46
C SER A 49 -1.25 2.16 -18.41
N HIS A 50 -1.42 1.59 -19.60
CA HIS A 50 -0.45 1.77 -20.68
C HIS A 50 -0.22 3.25 -21.02
N GLN A 51 -1.21 4.08 -20.78
CA GLN A 51 -1.12 5.51 -21.04
C GLN A 51 -0.08 6.20 -20.16
N LYS A 52 0.00 5.84 -18.88
CA LYS A 52 1.05 6.35 -17.98
C LYS A 52 2.44 5.95 -18.45
N ILE A 53 2.61 4.71 -18.90
CA ILE A 53 3.89 4.25 -19.44
C ILE A 53 4.27 5.06 -20.66
N LYS A 54 3.33 5.29 -21.57
CA LYS A 54 3.55 6.10 -22.77
C LYS A 54 3.94 7.54 -22.43
N GLN A 55 3.21 8.16 -21.49
CA GLN A 55 3.51 9.51 -21.04
C GLN A 55 4.91 9.61 -20.43
N PHE A 56 5.29 8.63 -19.63
CA PHE A 56 6.60 8.55 -18.99
C PHE A 56 7.72 8.43 -20.04
N ILE A 57 7.57 7.51 -20.99
CA ILE A 57 8.52 7.33 -22.08
C ILE A 57 8.63 8.59 -22.94
N THR A 58 7.49 9.17 -23.32
CA THR A 58 7.45 10.41 -24.12
C THR A 58 8.17 11.56 -23.40
N HIS A 59 7.95 11.69 -22.10
CA HIS A 59 8.63 12.72 -21.30
C HIS A 59 10.15 12.51 -21.27
N PHE A 60 10.62 11.30 -21.06
CA PHE A 60 12.04 10.99 -21.07
C PHE A 60 12.68 11.23 -22.43
N GLU A 61 12.02 10.80 -23.49
CA GLU A 61 12.51 11.02 -24.85
C GLU A 61 12.62 12.52 -25.19
N ALA A 62 11.60 13.30 -24.83
CA ALA A 62 11.61 14.74 -25.01
C ALA A 62 12.75 15.41 -24.22
N THR A 63 12.95 15.00 -22.96
CA THR A 63 14.05 15.52 -22.14
C THR A 63 15.41 15.17 -22.75
N LYS A 64 15.58 13.94 -23.19
CA LYS A 64 16.81 13.47 -23.82
C LYS A 64 17.17 14.26 -25.08
N LYS A 65 16.17 14.58 -25.89
CA LYS A 65 16.35 15.27 -27.19
C LYS A 65 16.43 16.79 -27.06
N ASN A 66 16.13 17.36 -25.90
CA ASN A 66 16.12 18.80 -25.71
C ASN A 66 17.54 19.36 -25.65
N ASN A 67 17.95 20.02 -26.71
CA ASN A 67 19.29 20.61 -26.84
C ASN A 67 19.41 22.00 -26.16
N CYS A 68 18.29 22.53 -25.63
CA CYS A 68 18.27 23.83 -24.95
C CYS A 68 18.68 23.76 -23.49
N ILE A 69 18.82 22.56 -22.94
CA ILE A 69 19.20 22.35 -21.55
C ILE A 69 20.49 21.52 -21.45
N SER A 70 21.24 21.73 -20.38
CA SER A 70 22.48 21.02 -20.12
C SER A 70 22.22 19.55 -19.77
N SER A 71 23.24 18.71 -19.90
CA SER A 71 23.17 17.31 -19.47
C SER A 71 22.86 17.18 -17.99
N ASP A 72 23.43 18.03 -17.14
CA ASP A 72 23.16 18.05 -15.70
C ASP A 72 21.70 18.39 -15.41
N LYS A 73 21.12 19.34 -16.15
CA LYS A 73 19.70 19.66 -16.01
C LYS A 73 18.78 18.52 -16.47
N LYS A 74 19.17 17.81 -17.53
CA LYS A 74 18.45 16.61 -17.97
C LYS A 74 18.40 15.55 -16.88
N LEU A 75 19.55 15.28 -16.24
CA LEU A 75 19.61 14.31 -15.13
C LEU A 75 18.76 14.76 -13.95
N GLU A 76 18.77 16.03 -13.60
CA GLU A 76 17.92 16.59 -12.55
C GLU A 76 16.43 16.36 -12.84
N ILE A 77 15.98 16.59 -14.06
CA ILE A 77 14.60 16.35 -14.48
C ILE A 77 14.23 14.86 -14.38
N ILE A 78 15.12 13.98 -14.85
CA ILE A 78 14.93 12.53 -14.81
C ILE A 78 14.85 12.05 -13.35
N ASP A 79 15.75 12.51 -12.48
CA ASP A 79 15.77 12.17 -11.06
C ASP A 79 14.49 12.61 -10.35
N GLY A 80 13.96 13.79 -10.70
CA GLY A 80 12.69 14.28 -10.21
C GLY A 80 11.53 13.35 -10.54
N LYS A 81 11.50 12.85 -11.78
CA LYS A 81 10.48 11.89 -12.23
C LYS A 81 10.62 10.53 -11.55
N ILE A 82 11.83 10.06 -11.36
CA ILE A 82 12.10 8.82 -10.62
C ILE A 82 11.61 8.93 -9.18
N LYS A 83 11.84 10.09 -8.53
CA LYS A 83 11.32 10.36 -7.18
C LYS A 83 9.78 10.30 -7.12
N GLU A 84 9.10 10.91 -8.09
CA GLU A 84 7.63 10.84 -8.18
C GLU A 84 7.17 9.38 -8.26
N PHE A 85 7.81 8.58 -9.08
CA PHE A 85 7.48 7.16 -9.25
C PHE A 85 7.72 6.36 -7.98
N ASN A 86 8.81 6.63 -7.27
CA ASN A 86 9.14 5.93 -6.03
C ASN A 86 8.15 6.24 -4.91
N GLN A 87 7.46 7.37 -4.94
CA GLN A 87 6.40 7.69 -3.97
C GLN A 87 5.19 6.77 -4.06
N ILE A 88 4.93 6.21 -5.25
CA ILE A 88 3.80 5.30 -5.49
C ILE A 88 4.22 3.84 -5.51
N LYS A 89 5.51 3.58 -5.36
CA LYS A 89 6.02 2.22 -5.33
C LYS A 89 5.57 1.48 -4.07
N LEU A 90 5.19 0.21 -4.24
CA LEU A 90 5.02 -0.72 -3.14
C LEU A 90 6.40 -1.22 -2.74
N ASP A 91 7.04 -0.53 -1.83
CA ASP A 91 8.41 -0.80 -1.41
C ASP A 91 8.51 -1.84 -0.29
N LYS A 92 9.74 -2.13 0.12
CA LYS A 92 10.00 -3.07 1.22
C LYS A 92 9.30 -2.66 2.52
N GLY A 93 9.21 -1.37 2.79
CA GLY A 93 8.50 -0.84 3.96
C GLY A 93 7.02 -1.19 3.93
N PHE A 94 6.37 -1.07 2.77
CA PHE A 94 4.98 -1.47 2.60
C PHE A 94 4.79 -2.97 2.88
N TYR A 95 5.60 -3.82 2.28
CA TYR A 95 5.48 -5.27 2.47
C TYR A 95 5.78 -5.70 3.91
N ASN A 96 6.75 -5.08 4.57
CA ASN A 96 7.03 -5.34 5.99
C ASN A 96 5.83 -4.97 6.87
N ASN A 97 5.20 -3.82 6.63
CA ASN A 97 4.00 -3.42 7.36
C ASN A 97 2.80 -4.32 7.07
N LEU A 98 2.65 -4.75 5.83
CA LEU A 98 1.59 -5.70 5.46
C LEU A 98 1.78 -7.05 6.18
N ASN A 99 2.99 -7.57 6.21
CA ASN A 99 3.32 -8.82 6.90
C ASN A 99 3.06 -8.72 8.41
N GLU A 100 3.44 -7.60 9.01
CA GLU A 100 3.20 -7.36 10.44
C GLU A 100 1.69 -7.22 10.73
N ALA A 101 0.95 -6.52 9.87
CA ALA A 101 -0.50 -6.41 10.00
C ALA A 101 -1.19 -7.78 9.86
N GLU A 102 -0.72 -8.64 8.97
CA GLU A 102 -1.22 -10.02 8.86
C GLU A 102 -0.97 -10.81 10.13
N PHE A 103 0.20 -10.68 10.72
CA PHE A 103 0.55 -11.33 11.98
C PHE A 103 -0.42 -10.91 13.10
N TYR A 104 -0.64 -9.60 13.28
CA TYR A 104 -1.58 -9.11 14.28
C TYR A 104 -3.03 -9.47 13.98
N LYS A 105 -3.42 -9.50 12.70
CA LYS A 105 -4.73 -10.02 12.30
C LYS A 105 -4.96 -11.41 12.87
N ASN A 106 -4.01 -12.30 12.69
CA ASN A 106 -4.13 -13.67 13.16
C ASN A 106 -4.20 -13.77 14.69
N ILE A 107 -3.40 -12.96 15.40
CA ILE A 107 -3.44 -12.91 16.87
C ILE A 107 -4.76 -12.34 17.37
N LEU A 108 -5.14 -11.14 16.92
CA LEU A 108 -6.34 -10.46 17.41
C LEU A 108 -7.62 -11.20 17.08
N LEU A 109 -7.67 -11.88 15.94
CA LEU A 109 -8.84 -12.62 15.50
C LEU A 109 -9.00 -13.92 16.28
N ASN A 110 -7.91 -14.62 16.50
CA ASN A 110 -7.94 -15.88 17.26
C ASN A 110 -8.19 -15.62 18.74
N THR A 111 -7.76 -14.49 19.26
CA THR A 111 -7.91 -14.13 20.67
C THR A 111 -9.25 -13.49 20.99
N ALA A 112 -9.95 -12.92 20.02
CA ALA A 112 -11.35 -12.51 20.22
C ALA A 112 -12.25 -13.70 20.58
N ALA A 113 -11.82 -14.93 20.27
CA ALA A 113 -12.47 -16.17 20.67
C ALA A 113 -11.99 -16.73 22.01
N HIS A 114 -10.94 -16.17 22.61
CA HIS A 114 -10.35 -16.66 23.87
C HIS A 114 -10.61 -15.68 25.03
N ASN A 115 -11.27 -16.17 26.07
CA ASN A 115 -11.63 -15.40 27.26
C ASN A 115 -10.45 -15.07 28.19
N ASP A 116 -9.25 -15.56 27.91
CA ASP A 116 -8.08 -15.47 28.78
C ASP A 116 -7.06 -14.41 28.35
N LEU A 117 -7.50 -13.40 27.58
CA LEU A 117 -6.62 -12.33 27.13
C LEU A 117 -6.21 -11.39 28.27
N ASP A 118 -4.90 -11.24 28.43
CA ASP A 118 -4.33 -10.15 29.18
C ASP A 118 -4.71 -8.81 28.50
N ALA A 119 -5.48 -7.99 29.20
CA ALA A 119 -5.97 -6.70 28.67
C ALA A 119 -4.82 -5.76 28.28
N ASP A 120 -3.70 -5.79 29.01
CA ASP A 120 -2.55 -4.92 28.71
C ASP A 120 -1.83 -5.35 27.44
N ILE A 121 -1.64 -6.65 27.24
CA ILE A 121 -1.06 -7.20 25.99
C ILE A 121 -1.97 -6.87 24.81
N PHE A 122 -3.26 -7.11 24.94
CA PHE A 122 -4.23 -6.77 23.90
C PHE A 122 -4.20 -5.27 23.53
N LYS A 123 -4.11 -4.40 24.52
CA LYS A 123 -4.05 -2.95 24.30
C LYS A 123 -2.82 -2.56 23.48
N LYS A 124 -1.65 -3.09 23.81
CA LYS A 124 -0.41 -2.83 23.07
C LYS A 124 -0.49 -3.32 21.63
N GLU A 125 -1.02 -4.52 21.44
CA GLU A 125 -1.19 -5.11 20.10
C GLU A 125 -2.21 -4.34 19.28
N ALA A 126 -3.31 -3.89 19.89
CA ALA A 126 -4.31 -3.06 19.24
C ALA A 126 -3.73 -1.70 18.83
N GLU A 127 -2.95 -1.04 19.68
CA GLU A 127 -2.28 0.22 19.37
C GLU A 127 -1.31 0.05 18.20
N ARG A 128 -0.53 -1.03 18.20
CA ARG A 128 0.38 -1.33 17.09
C ARG A 128 -0.38 -1.58 15.79
N THR A 129 -1.47 -2.34 15.86
CA THR A 129 -2.34 -2.61 14.71
C THR A 129 -2.90 -1.31 14.13
N ILE A 130 -3.40 -0.41 14.96
CA ILE A 130 -3.89 0.90 14.52
C ILE A 130 -2.81 1.66 13.75
N THR A 131 -1.58 1.68 14.26
CA THR A 131 -0.45 2.33 13.59
C THR A 131 -0.18 1.72 12.21
N LEU A 132 -0.19 0.40 12.11
CA LEU A 132 0.01 -0.31 10.85
C LEU A 132 -1.12 -0.03 9.85
N LEU A 133 -2.36 -0.04 10.31
CA LEU A 133 -3.52 0.25 9.45
C LEU A 133 -3.49 1.70 8.95
N LYS A 134 -3.09 2.66 9.79
CA LYS A 134 -2.89 4.05 9.35
C LYS A 134 -1.82 4.16 8.27
N PHE A 135 -0.71 3.44 8.42
CA PHE A 135 0.33 3.39 7.40
C PHE A 135 -0.20 2.86 6.07
N LEU A 136 -0.91 1.73 6.10
CA LEU A 136 -1.51 1.13 4.91
C LEU A 136 -2.56 2.05 4.27
N ARG A 137 -3.40 2.69 5.07
CA ARG A 137 -4.40 3.66 4.60
C ARG A 137 -3.74 4.86 3.92
N ASN A 138 -2.67 5.40 4.50
CA ASN A 138 -1.93 6.50 3.91
C ASN A 138 -1.32 6.13 2.56
N LYS A 139 -0.77 4.93 2.45
CA LYS A 139 -0.23 4.42 1.17
C LYS A 139 -1.32 4.29 0.13
N LEU A 140 -2.46 3.71 0.51
CA LEU A 140 -3.63 3.58 -0.35
C LEU A 140 -4.10 4.94 -0.88
N ASN A 141 -4.19 5.95 0.00
CA ASN A 141 -4.61 7.29 -0.38
C ASN A 141 -3.61 7.95 -1.35
N LYS A 142 -2.31 7.74 -1.16
CA LYS A 142 -1.29 8.24 -2.10
C LYS A 142 -1.46 7.62 -3.49
N LEU A 143 -1.71 6.31 -3.57
CA LEU A 143 -1.94 5.62 -4.83
C LEU A 143 -3.22 6.13 -5.52
N LYS A 144 -4.29 6.32 -4.76
CA LYS A 144 -5.56 6.87 -5.28
C LYS A 144 -5.38 8.29 -5.83
N ASN A 145 -4.69 9.16 -5.09
CA ASN A 145 -4.44 10.53 -5.51
C ASN A 145 -3.63 10.59 -6.81
N ASN A 146 -2.69 9.67 -6.98
CA ASN A 146 -1.92 9.56 -8.21
C ASN A 146 -2.77 9.10 -9.40
N LYS A 147 -3.72 8.19 -9.16
CA LYS A 147 -4.67 7.75 -10.18
C LYS A 147 -5.56 8.89 -10.65
N ASP A 148 -6.01 9.73 -9.73
CA ASP A 148 -6.93 10.84 -10.02
C ASP A 148 -6.28 12.03 -10.73
N LYS A 149 -4.95 12.07 -10.82
CA LYS A 149 -4.19 13.10 -11.53
C LYS A 149 -4.01 12.84 -13.03
N GLU A 150 -4.64 11.82 -13.55
CA GLU A 150 -4.62 11.53 -14.99
C GLU A 150 -5.49 12.44 -15.83
#